data_9fbbb46a5a4c4ab64fb0b58d63b260e2
#
_entry.id   9fbbb46a5a4c4ab64fb0b58d63b260e2
#
_cell.length_a   1.000
_cell.length_b   1.000
_cell.length_c   1.000
_cell.angle_alpha   90.00
_cell.angle_beta   90.00
_cell.angle_gamma   90.00
#
_symmetry.space_group_name_H-M   'P 1'
#
loop_
_entity.id
_entity.type
_entity.pdbx_description
1 polymer ?
#
loop_
_entity_poly.entity_id
_entity_poly.type
_entity_poly.pdbx_seq_one_letter_code
_entity_poly.pdbx_strand_id
1 'polypeptide(L)'
;FLFYDIDSNLINKESTDGKTLVVSTLIPSCPYFCPIIQKQLKFLVYDKLYLRPEFKDLLFLSHLVDTTGAEPNLSQFLNEQEDYDFSRWKIVTGQDNPIYDIDLPNANLKNTDFKSSTTIGGKAYYQMILLIDRNRKVRGLYQGEQTQQIENMRKDIRKLFIEYKEEDFEKSQSN
;
A
#
# COMPACT_ATOMS: atom_id res chain seq x y z
N PHE A 1 -6.10 0.77 12.59
CA PHE A 1 -5.58 2.04 12.04
C PHE A 1 -6.71 3.02 11.74
N LEU A 2 -6.39 4.30 11.78
CA LEU A 2 -7.32 5.39 11.55
C LEU A 2 -6.60 6.46 10.71
N PHE A 3 -7.02 6.61 9.45
CA PHE A 3 -6.45 7.59 8.53
C PHE A 3 -7.54 8.43 7.89
N TYR A 4 -7.13 9.55 7.32
CA TYR A 4 -7.98 10.41 6.52
C TYR A 4 -7.35 10.58 5.13
N ASP A 5 -8.17 10.46 4.10
CA ASP A 5 -7.73 10.76 2.73
C ASP A 5 -7.80 12.28 2.47
N ILE A 6 -7.47 12.66 1.24
CA ILE A 6 -7.45 14.07 0.81
C ILE A 6 -8.80 14.78 0.91
N ASP A 7 -9.88 14.01 0.82
CA ASP A 7 -11.25 14.52 0.92
C ASP A 7 -11.78 14.45 2.35
N SER A 8 -10.89 14.19 3.32
CA SER A 8 -11.23 14.00 4.75
C SER A 8 -12.12 12.77 5.00
N ASN A 9 -12.18 11.83 4.08
CA ASN A 9 -12.86 10.57 4.31
C ASN A 9 -12.06 9.67 5.23
N LEU A 10 -12.76 9.02 6.13
CA LEU A 10 -12.15 8.08 7.07
C LEU A 10 -11.75 6.78 6.36
N ILE A 11 -10.46 6.46 6.43
CA ILE A 11 -9.90 5.20 5.96
C ILE A 11 -9.51 4.36 7.17
N ASN A 12 -10.26 3.30 7.39
CA ASN A 12 -10.10 2.41 8.53
C ASN A 12 -10.34 0.95 8.14
N LYS A 13 -10.42 0.08 9.12
CA LYS A 13 -10.66 -1.35 8.91
C LYS A 13 -11.99 -1.61 8.18
N GLU A 14 -13.03 -0.86 8.47
CA GLU A 14 -14.35 -1.05 7.88
C GLU A 14 -14.39 -0.58 6.43
N SER A 15 -13.86 0.62 6.14
CA SER A 15 -13.83 1.19 4.78
C SER A 15 -12.95 0.40 3.81
N THR A 16 -12.02 -0.41 4.34
CA THR A 16 -11.11 -1.27 3.56
C THR A 16 -11.46 -2.76 3.66
N ASP A 17 -12.64 -3.11 4.19
CA ASP A 17 -13.04 -4.51 4.31
C ASP A 17 -13.22 -5.17 2.94
N GLY A 18 -12.76 -6.41 2.81
CA GLY A 18 -12.77 -7.15 1.55
C GLY A 18 -11.82 -6.63 0.48
N LYS A 19 -11.04 -5.57 0.75
CA LYS A 19 -10.09 -5.00 -0.20
C LYS A 19 -8.71 -5.65 -0.09
N THR A 20 -8.04 -5.77 -1.22
CA THR A 20 -6.61 -6.04 -1.27
C THR A 20 -5.87 -4.72 -1.29
N LEU A 21 -4.90 -4.55 -0.39
CA LEU A 21 -4.21 -3.29 -0.20
C LEU A 21 -2.76 -3.36 -0.72
N VAL A 22 -2.35 -2.36 -1.47
CA VAL A 22 -0.95 -2.04 -1.74
C VAL A 22 -0.59 -0.82 -0.89
N VAL A 23 0.25 -1.02 0.12
CA VAL A 23 0.58 0.03 1.09
C VAL A 23 2.00 0.50 0.89
N SER A 24 2.17 1.80 0.73
CA SER A 24 3.47 2.48 0.61
C SER A 24 3.56 3.67 1.55
N THR A 25 4.78 4.14 1.79
CA THR A 25 5.02 5.35 2.57
C THR A 25 5.49 6.46 1.65
N LEU A 26 4.99 7.67 1.89
CA LEU A 26 5.39 8.90 1.25
C LEU A 26 6.02 9.83 2.28
N ILE A 27 7.22 10.31 1.98
CA ILE A 27 7.89 11.33 2.79
C ILE A 27 8.14 12.54 1.90
N PRO A 28 7.50 13.69 2.15
CA PRO A 28 7.63 14.87 1.29
C PRO A 28 9.08 15.34 1.12
N SER A 29 9.87 15.23 2.20
CA SER A 29 11.28 15.61 2.20
C SER A 29 12.24 14.58 1.57
N CYS A 30 11.73 13.49 1.01
CA CYS A 30 12.52 12.43 0.38
C CYS A 30 12.76 12.74 -1.11
N PRO A 31 13.94 13.32 -1.48
CA PRO A 31 14.10 13.88 -2.83
C PRO A 31 14.34 12.85 -3.93
N TYR A 32 14.74 11.62 -3.58
CA TYR A 32 15.21 10.64 -4.56
C TYR A 32 14.33 9.41 -4.66
N PHE A 33 14.12 8.70 -3.56
CA PHE A 33 13.48 7.38 -3.59
C PHE A 33 11.96 7.45 -3.70
N CYS A 34 11.32 8.34 -2.95
CA CYS A 34 9.86 8.37 -2.90
C CYS A 34 9.22 8.70 -4.27
N PRO A 35 9.73 9.68 -5.05
CA PRO A 35 9.21 9.90 -6.41
C PRO A 35 9.42 8.71 -7.34
N ILE A 36 10.56 8.01 -7.22
CA ILE A 36 10.84 6.82 -8.03
C ILE A 36 9.84 5.71 -7.70
N ILE A 37 9.64 5.44 -6.42
CA ILE A 37 8.71 4.41 -5.93
C ILE A 37 7.29 4.69 -6.43
N GLN A 38 6.83 5.94 -6.28
CA GLN A 38 5.49 6.32 -6.72
C GLN A 38 5.32 6.16 -8.24
N LYS A 39 6.29 6.60 -9.04
CA LYS A 39 6.28 6.42 -10.49
C LYS A 39 6.26 4.94 -10.88
N GLN A 40 7.08 4.11 -10.26
CA GLN A 40 7.08 2.68 -10.52
C GLN A 40 5.74 2.03 -10.15
N LEU A 41 5.18 2.34 -8.97
CA LEU A 41 3.86 1.88 -8.58
C LEU A 41 2.79 2.28 -9.60
N LYS A 42 2.80 3.55 -10.03
CA LYS A 42 1.86 4.04 -11.03
C LYS A 42 1.99 3.28 -12.35
N PHE A 43 3.13 3.36 -13.00
CA PHE A 43 3.28 2.86 -14.38
C PHE A 43 3.33 1.33 -14.47
N LEU A 44 3.92 0.65 -13.50
CA LEU A 44 4.12 -0.80 -13.56
C LEU A 44 2.98 -1.60 -12.95
N VAL A 45 2.19 -1.00 -12.05
CA VAL A 45 1.13 -1.71 -11.33
C VAL A 45 -0.22 -1.04 -11.52
N TYR A 46 -0.39 0.18 -11.03
CA TYR A 46 -1.69 0.86 -11.01
C TYR A 46 -2.29 0.98 -12.40
N ASP A 47 -1.62 1.66 -13.33
CA ASP A 47 -2.11 1.88 -14.70
C ASP A 47 -2.36 0.58 -15.48
N LYS A 48 -1.71 -0.52 -15.06
CA LYS A 48 -1.89 -1.85 -15.69
C LYS A 48 -3.09 -2.63 -15.16
N LEU A 49 -3.59 -2.27 -13.98
CA LEU A 49 -4.61 -3.04 -13.27
C LEU A 49 -5.90 -2.27 -13.00
N TYR A 50 -5.84 -0.94 -12.81
CA TYR A 50 -6.98 -0.19 -12.26
C TYR A 50 -8.22 -0.17 -13.16
N LEU A 51 -8.07 -0.17 -14.48
CA LEU A 51 -9.20 -0.20 -15.43
C LEU A 51 -9.81 -1.60 -15.60
N ARG A 52 -9.18 -2.63 -15.05
CA ARG A 52 -9.62 -4.00 -15.21
C ARG A 52 -10.64 -4.36 -14.13
N PRO A 53 -11.85 -4.80 -14.51
CA PRO A 53 -12.93 -5.08 -13.55
C PRO A 53 -12.57 -6.14 -12.50
N GLU A 54 -11.72 -7.11 -12.87
CA GLU A 54 -11.27 -8.16 -11.96
C GLU A 54 -10.49 -7.63 -10.76
N PHE A 55 -9.88 -6.43 -10.85
CA PHE A 55 -9.11 -5.80 -9.77
C PHE A 55 -9.88 -4.64 -9.11
N LYS A 56 -11.20 -4.59 -9.21
CA LYS A 56 -12.03 -3.51 -8.62
C LYS A 56 -11.82 -3.34 -7.11
N ASP A 57 -11.46 -4.42 -6.41
CA ASP A 57 -11.22 -4.46 -4.98
C ASP A 57 -9.74 -4.29 -4.59
N LEU A 58 -8.88 -3.91 -5.56
CA LEU A 58 -7.50 -3.50 -5.31
C LEU A 58 -7.46 -2.01 -4.98
N LEU A 59 -6.94 -1.67 -3.80
CA LEU A 59 -6.81 -0.31 -3.28
C LEU A 59 -5.35 -0.01 -2.97
N PHE A 60 -4.88 1.14 -3.41
CA PHE A 60 -3.56 1.66 -3.08
C PHE A 60 -3.68 2.67 -1.93
N LEU A 61 -2.84 2.51 -0.92
CA LEU A 61 -2.75 3.43 0.22
C LEU A 61 -1.31 3.94 0.32
N SER A 62 -1.11 5.22 0.08
CA SER A 62 0.17 5.88 0.31
C SER A 62 0.08 6.73 1.57
N HIS A 63 0.73 6.27 2.64
CA HIS A 63 0.74 6.98 3.91
C HIS A 63 1.76 8.12 3.87
N LEU A 64 1.26 9.34 3.93
CA LEU A 64 2.07 10.55 3.97
C LEU A 64 2.60 10.76 5.39
N VAL A 65 3.92 10.70 5.55
CA VAL A 65 4.60 10.86 6.83
C VAL A 65 5.51 12.07 6.76
N ASP A 66 5.34 13.00 7.69
CA ASP A 66 6.30 14.09 7.88
C ASP A 66 7.31 13.68 8.97
N THR A 67 8.60 13.68 8.60
CA THR A 67 9.70 13.37 9.50
C THR A 67 10.13 14.58 10.33
N THR A 68 9.60 15.75 10.07
CA THR A 68 9.90 17.01 10.79
C THR A 68 9.02 17.21 12.02
N GLY A 69 8.00 16.36 12.21
CA GLY A 69 7.03 16.47 13.31
C GLY A 69 5.92 17.49 13.05
N ALA A 70 5.86 18.08 11.87
CA ALA A 70 4.72 18.91 11.43
C ALA A 70 3.61 18.01 10.85
N GLU A 71 2.37 18.49 10.90
CA GLU A 71 1.28 17.87 10.15
C GLU A 71 1.59 17.95 8.65
N PRO A 72 1.58 16.81 7.91
CA PRO A 72 1.91 16.84 6.49
C PRO A 72 0.92 17.70 5.71
N ASN A 73 1.42 18.64 4.92
CA ASN A 73 0.58 19.44 4.05
C ASN A 73 0.18 18.64 2.81
N LEU A 74 -0.92 17.93 2.93
CA LEU A 74 -1.45 17.07 1.88
C LEU A 74 -1.81 17.85 0.61
N SER A 75 -2.38 19.08 0.75
CA SER A 75 -2.76 19.92 -0.38
C SER A 75 -1.56 20.37 -1.20
N GLN A 76 -0.45 20.71 -0.55
CA GLN A 76 0.78 21.07 -1.26
C GLN A 76 1.34 19.86 -2.02
N PHE A 77 1.39 18.70 -1.39
CA PHE A 77 1.85 17.48 -2.02
C PHE A 77 1.02 17.13 -3.26
N LEU A 78 -0.28 17.26 -3.19
CA LEU A 78 -1.20 16.93 -4.28
C LEU A 78 -1.09 17.86 -5.48
N ASN A 79 -0.86 19.15 -5.24
CA ASN A 79 -0.66 20.13 -6.33
C ASN A 79 0.58 19.78 -7.20
N GLU A 80 1.49 18.99 -6.67
CA GLU A 80 2.67 18.49 -7.38
C GLU A 80 2.43 17.17 -8.14
N GLN A 81 1.20 16.57 -8.02
CA GLN A 81 0.85 15.25 -8.53
C GLN A 81 -0.28 15.30 -9.57
N GLU A 82 -0.14 16.12 -10.61
CA GLU A 82 -1.20 16.41 -11.62
C GLU A 82 -1.75 15.18 -12.35
N ASP A 83 -1.04 14.04 -12.38
CA ASP A 83 -1.38 12.88 -13.20
C ASP A 83 -1.96 11.67 -12.44
N TYR A 84 -2.38 11.83 -11.18
CA TYR A 84 -2.89 10.71 -10.40
C TYR A 84 -4.42 10.62 -10.41
N ASP A 85 -4.93 9.45 -10.78
CA ASP A 85 -6.33 9.07 -10.51
C ASP A 85 -6.44 8.52 -9.09
N PHE A 86 -6.99 9.31 -8.18
CA PHE A 86 -7.13 8.96 -6.77
C PHE A 86 -8.37 8.11 -6.45
N SER A 87 -9.11 7.63 -7.43
CA SER A 87 -10.31 6.83 -7.20
C SER A 87 -10.02 5.55 -6.42
N ARG A 88 -8.94 4.84 -6.77
CA ARG A 88 -8.46 3.63 -6.08
C ARG A 88 -7.03 3.74 -5.56
N TRP A 89 -6.51 4.94 -5.55
CA TRP A 89 -5.23 5.25 -4.92
C TRP A 89 -5.43 6.39 -3.93
N LYS A 90 -5.45 6.06 -2.65
CA LYS A 90 -5.66 7.04 -1.58
C LYS A 90 -4.34 7.46 -0.98
N ILE A 91 -4.11 8.77 -0.91
CA ILE A 91 -3.06 9.33 -0.08
C ILE A 91 -3.69 9.61 1.26
N VAL A 92 -3.11 9.07 2.31
CA VAL A 92 -3.69 9.12 3.65
C VAL A 92 -2.72 9.73 4.65
N THR A 93 -3.28 10.43 5.63
CA THR A 93 -2.59 10.97 6.79
C THR A 93 -3.21 10.42 8.07
N GLY A 94 -2.45 10.35 9.14
CA GLY A 94 -2.92 9.89 10.45
C GLY A 94 -1.76 9.56 11.37
N GLN A 95 -2.07 9.38 12.66
CA GLN A 95 -1.06 9.10 13.68
C GLN A 95 -0.61 7.63 13.68
N ASP A 96 -1.48 6.75 13.20
CA ASP A 96 -1.18 5.32 13.14
C ASP A 96 -0.56 4.99 11.79
N ASN A 97 0.59 4.33 11.81
CA ASN A 97 1.17 3.80 10.59
C ASN A 97 0.71 2.35 10.41
N PRO A 98 -0.04 2.01 9.33
CA PRO A 98 -0.56 0.65 9.12
C PRO A 98 0.56 -0.39 9.01
N ILE A 99 1.76 0.04 8.65
CA ILE A 99 2.93 -0.82 8.60
C ILE A 99 3.34 -1.31 9.99
N TYR A 100 3.01 -0.56 11.06
CA TYR A 100 3.42 -0.89 12.42
C TYR A 100 2.51 -1.90 13.13
N ASP A 101 1.27 -2.04 12.69
CA ASP A 101 0.27 -2.91 13.34
C ASP A 101 0.01 -4.22 12.58
N ILE A 102 0.81 -4.50 11.55
CA ILE A 102 0.67 -5.71 10.74
C ILE A 102 1.60 -6.80 11.29
N ASP A 103 1.01 -7.92 11.68
CA ASP A 103 1.75 -9.15 11.90
C ASP A 103 2.35 -9.62 10.57
N LEU A 104 3.69 -9.68 10.51
CA LEU A 104 4.43 -10.19 9.36
C LEU A 104 4.89 -11.63 9.63
N PRO A 105 4.03 -12.62 9.44
CA PRO A 105 4.29 -14.00 9.89
C PRO A 105 5.50 -14.67 9.23
N ASN A 106 6.01 -14.12 8.11
CA ASN A 106 7.10 -14.72 7.35
C ASN A 106 8.33 -13.82 7.18
N ALA A 107 8.40 -12.67 7.84
CA ALA A 107 9.47 -11.71 7.58
C ALA A 107 10.61 -11.76 8.59
N ASN A 108 10.61 -12.65 9.57
CA ASN A 108 11.53 -12.62 10.74
C ASN A 108 11.56 -11.25 11.47
N LEU A 109 10.51 -10.45 11.27
CA LEU A 109 10.38 -9.10 11.81
C LEU A 109 9.32 -9.15 12.90
N LYS A 110 9.73 -8.94 14.13
CA LYS A 110 8.80 -8.73 15.24
C LYS A 110 8.18 -7.33 15.10
N ASN A 111 6.92 -7.17 15.47
CA ASN A 111 6.23 -5.88 15.50
C ASN A 111 7.02 -4.77 16.20
N THR A 112 7.84 -5.14 17.19
CA THR A 112 8.75 -4.23 17.90
C THR A 112 9.83 -3.63 17.01
N ASP A 113 10.24 -4.34 15.94
CA ASP A 113 11.33 -3.89 15.06
C ASP A 113 10.86 -2.75 14.14
N PHE A 114 9.56 -2.71 13.82
CA PHE A 114 8.93 -1.61 13.08
C PHE A 114 8.75 -0.34 13.91
N LYS A 115 8.41 -0.48 15.20
CA LYS A 115 8.18 0.67 16.08
C LYS A 115 9.47 1.35 16.55
N SER A 116 10.59 0.62 16.56
CA SER A 116 11.86 1.09 17.06
C SER A 116 12.92 1.33 16.00
N SER A 117 12.72 0.84 14.79
CA SER A 117 13.70 0.88 13.71
C SER A 117 13.13 1.58 12.48
N THR A 118 13.92 2.49 11.91
CA THR A 118 13.65 3.08 10.60
C THR A 118 13.96 2.13 9.46
N THR A 119 14.30 0.87 9.76
CA THR A 119 14.70 -0.12 8.77
C THR A 119 13.97 -1.45 8.95
N ILE A 120 13.68 -2.11 7.81
CA ILE A 120 13.15 -3.46 7.71
C ILE A 120 14.15 -4.30 6.95
N GLY A 121 14.70 -5.34 7.60
CA GLY A 121 15.72 -6.18 6.95
C GLY A 121 16.92 -5.40 6.43
N GLY A 122 17.33 -4.33 7.15
CA GLY A 122 18.44 -3.45 6.77
C GLY A 122 18.09 -2.40 5.70
N LYS A 123 16.83 -2.30 5.28
CA LYS A 123 16.32 -1.29 4.35
C LYS A 123 15.42 -0.30 5.05
N ALA A 124 15.47 0.97 4.63
CA ALA A 124 14.56 1.98 5.17
C ALA A 124 13.11 1.61 4.90
N TYR A 125 12.25 1.64 5.92
CA TYR A 125 10.86 1.19 5.81
C TYR A 125 10.06 1.96 4.74
N TYR A 126 10.37 3.22 4.49
CA TYR A 126 9.72 4.04 3.45
C TYR A 126 10.06 3.59 2.02
N GLN A 127 11.06 2.72 1.85
CA GLN A 127 11.40 2.11 0.57
C GLN A 127 10.61 0.82 0.32
N MET A 128 9.89 0.34 1.32
CA MET A 128 9.17 -0.94 1.26
C MET A 128 7.69 -0.73 0.91
N ILE A 129 7.17 -1.67 0.14
CA ILE A 129 5.76 -1.73 -0.24
C ILE A 129 5.19 -3.05 0.24
N LEU A 130 4.03 -3.01 0.89
CA LEU A 130 3.33 -4.20 1.36
C LEU A 130 2.17 -4.53 0.43
N LEU A 131 1.99 -5.82 0.18
CA LEU A 131 0.77 -6.37 -0.39
C LEU A 131 0.00 -7.10 0.72
N ILE A 132 -1.22 -6.68 0.99
CA ILE A 132 -2.10 -7.21 2.03
C ILE A 132 -3.36 -7.75 1.37
N ASP A 133 -3.75 -8.98 1.66
CA ASP A 133 -4.92 -9.60 1.07
C ASP A 133 -6.25 -9.14 1.70
N ARG A 134 -7.38 -9.56 1.10
CA ARG A 134 -8.74 -9.28 1.59
C ARG A 134 -9.01 -9.80 3.01
N ASN A 135 -8.22 -10.76 3.50
CA ASN A 135 -8.28 -11.33 4.84
C ASN A 135 -7.27 -10.68 5.81
N ARG A 136 -6.66 -9.55 5.44
CA ARG A 136 -5.67 -8.80 6.25
C ARG A 136 -4.34 -9.50 6.46
N LYS A 137 -4.01 -10.50 5.66
CA LYS A 137 -2.70 -11.17 5.71
C LYS A 137 -1.73 -10.47 4.77
N VAL A 138 -0.50 -10.27 5.24
CA VAL A 138 0.59 -9.80 4.38
C VAL A 138 0.98 -10.94 3.43
N ARG A 139 0.90 -10.65 2.13
CA ARG A 139 1.22 -11.60 1.06
C ARG A 139 2.59 -11.33 0.44
N GLY A 140 3.11 -10.14 0.60
CA GLY A 140 4.43 -9.78 0.09
C GLY A 140 4.96 -8.47 0.65
N LEU A 141 6.29 -8.35 0.64
CA LEU A 141 7.04 -7.16 0.98
C LEU A 141 8.06 -6.92 -0.15
N TYR A 142 8.00 -5.75 -0.76
CA TYR A 142 8.76 -5.44 -1.97
C TYR A 142 9.58 -4.16 -1.78
N GLN A 143 10.79 -4.14 -2.36
CA GLN A 143 11.64 -2.95 -2.38
C GLN A 143 11.18 -2.03 -3.52
N GLY A 144 10.68 -0.85 -3.18
CA GLY A 144 10.03 0.05 -4.10
C GLY A 144 10.96 0.67 -5.16
N GLU A 145 12.26 0.77 -4.88
CA GLU A 145 13.25 1.25 -5.83
C GLU A 145 13.69 0.20 -6.87
N GLN A 146 13.36 -1.07 -6.65
CA GLN A 146 13.74 -2.16 -7.54
C GLN A 146 12.61 -2.51 -8.51
N THR A 147 12.75 -2.14 -9.76
CA THR A 147 11.77 -2.40 -10.83
C THR A 147 11.32 -3.86 -10.87
N GLN A 148 12.26 -4.82 -10.73
CA GLN A 148 11.94 -6.24 -10.73
C GLN A 148 11.05 -6.64 -9.56
N GLN A 149 11.23 -6.06 -8.38
CA GLN A 149 10.39 -6.31 -7.21
C GLN A 149 8.96 -5.79 -7.44
N ILE A 150 8.82 -4.62 -8.06
CA ILE A 150 7.51 -4.04 -8.39
C ILE A 150 6.79 -4.89 -9.46
N GLU A 151 7.51 -5.39 -10.46
CA GLU A 151 6.93 -6.33 -11.43
C GLU A 151 6.52 -7.67 -10.79
N ASN A 152 7.30 -8.16 -9.84
CA ASN A 152 6.94 -9.36 -9.08
C ASN A 152 5.68 -9.12 -8.26
N MET A 153 5.57 -7.98 -7.57
CA MET A 153 4.35 -7.59 -6.86
C MET A 153 3.12 -7.61 -7.78
N ARG A 154 3.23 -7.06 -9.00
CA ARG A 154 2.13 -7.10 -9.98
C ARG A 154 1.73 -8.53 -10.35
N LYS A 155 2.69 -9.44 -10.50
CA LYS A 155 2.41 -10.87 -10.75
C LYS A 155 1.71 -11.51 -9.55
N ASP A 156 2.16 -11.20 -8.34
CA ASP A 156 1.59 -11.74 -7.11
C ASP A 156 0.16 -11.21 -6.87
N ILE A 157 -0.11 -9.95 -7.17
CA ILE A 157 -1.48 -9.41 -7.19
C ILE A 157 -2.37 -10.23 -8.13
N ARG A 158 -1.92 -10.51 -9.35
CA ARG A 158 -2.71 -11.30 -10.32
C ARG A 158 -2.99 -12.71 -9.81
N LYS A 159 -2.00 -13.39 -9.25
CA LYS A 159 -2.17 -14.72 -8.64
C LYS A 159 -3.18 -14.69 -7.51
N LEU A 160 -3.08 -13.70 -6.64
CA LEU A 160 -3.97 -13.52 -5.50
C LEU A 160 -5.43 -13.36 -5.95
N PHE A 161 -5.69 -12.59 -7.01
CA PHE A 161 -7.04 -12.43 -7.54
C PHE A 161 -7.56 -13.68 -8.28
N ILE A 162 -6.68 -14.56 -8.77
CA ILE A 162 -7.07 -15.89 -9.25
C ILE A 162 -7.46 -16.78 -8.06
N GLU A 163 -6.66 -16.82 -7.00
CA GLU A 163 -6.97 -17.54 -5.75
C GLU A 163 -8.36 -17.13 -5.22
N TYR A 164 -8.70 -15.83 -5.22
CA TYR A 164 -10.01 -15.36 -4.77
C TYR A 164 -11.16 -15.89 -5.61
N LYS A 165 -10.99 -15.96 -6.93
CA LYS A 165 -12.03 -16.50 -7.82
C LYS A 165 -12.27 -17.98 -7.55
N GLU A 166 -11.22 -18.73 -7.30
CA GLU A 166 -11.30 -20.15 -6.95
C GLU A 166 -11.99 -20.36 -5.61
N GLU A 167 -11.58 -19.62 -4.56
CA GLU A 167 -12.21 -19.66 -3.24
C GLU A 167 -13.71 -19.28 -3.28
N ASP A 168 -14.06 -18.23 -4.03
CA ASP A 168 -15.42 -17.75 -4.13
C ASP A 168 -16.30 -18.71 -4.93
N PHE A 169 -15.73 -19.39 -5.94
CA PHE A 169 -16.40 -20.44 -6.68
C PHE A 169 -16.68 -21.67 -5.78
N GLU A 170 -15.70 -22.15 -5.04
CA GLU A 170 -15.86 -23.28 -4.11
C GLU A 170 -16.93 -22.99 -3.05
N LYS A 171 -16.95 -21.79 -2.47
CA LYS A 171 -17.99 -21.38 -1.52
C LYS A 171 -19.37 -21.37 -2.14
N SER A 172 -19.51 -20.99 -3.42
CA SER A 172 -20.79 -20.95 -4.13
C SER A 172 -21.37 -22.36 -4.39
N GLN A 173 -20.51 -23.38 -4.47
CA GLN A 173 -20.92 -24.78 -4.66
C GLN A 173 -21.31 -25.47 -3.35
N SER A 174 -20.91 -24.90 -2.21
CA SER A 174 -21.12 -25.49 -0.86
C SER A 174 -22.39 -24.99 -0.16
N ASN A 175 -23.12 -24.03 -0.77
CA ASN A 175 -24.39 -23.50 -0.34
C ASN A 175 -25.53 -23.98 -1.24
#